data_9bc60601c10c1d7ea053beccc4abdaba
#
_entry.id   9bc60601c10c1d7ea053beccc4abdaba
#
_cell.length_a   1.000
_cell.length_b   1.000
_cell.length_c   1.000
_cell.angle_alpha   90.00
_cell.angle_beta   90.00
_cell.angle_gamma   90.00
#
_symmetry.space_group_name_H-M   'P 1'
#
loop_
_entity.id
_entity.type
_entity.pdbx_description
1 polymer ?
#
loop_
_entity_poly.entity_id
_entity_poly.type
_entity_poly.pdbx_seq_one_letter_code
_entity_poly.pdbx_strand_id
1 'polypeptide(L)'
;FLGYRKGANGLPEIVPEEAEIVRLIYRMSMEGKSQSYIARYLMDNNIPSPSGKKTWQVSTVESILTNEKYKGDARLQESFTTDYLTKKMKVNEGEVPQYYVENSHPAIIDAKAWDMVQGELRRRKESSRRTTSQSPFSGRVFCGDCGEQFGPKLWHSNIQYRRVIWQCHHKVKREVKCTTPHLTEDA
;
A
#
# COMPACT_ATOMS: atom_id res chain seq x y z
N PHE A 1 8.68 16.79 1.15
CA PHE A 1 7.83 15.65 0.80
C PHE A 1 6.37 16.09 0.83
N LEU A 2 5.48 15.41 0.09
CA LEU A 2 4.09 15.83 -0.10
C LEU A 2 3.38 16.00 1.25
N GLY A 3 2.57 17.04 1.39
CA GLY A 3 1.82 17.34 2.61
C GLY A 3 2.57 18.15 3.65
N TYR A 4 3.87 18.38 3.45
CA TYR A 4 4.67 19.18 4.39
C TYR A 4 5.58 20.18 3.69
N ARG A 5 5.74 21.33 4.31
CA ARG A 5 6.78 22.33 3.99
C ARG A 5 7.72 22.52 5.16
N LYS A 6 8.87 23.13 4.91
CA LYS A 6 9.78 23.54 5.97
C LYS A 6 9.20 24.74 6.71
N GLY A 7 8.91 24.57 7.98
CA GLY A 7 8.45 25.64 8.86
C GLY A 7 9.57 26.60 9.29
N ALA A 8 9.18 27.71 9.92
CA ALA A 8 10.11 28.72 10.40
C ALA A 8 11.13 28.17 11.41
N ASN A 9 10.72 27.22 12.23
CA ASN A 9 11.58 26.56 13.23
C ASN A 9 12.39 25.38 12.66
N GLY A 10 12.37 25.19 11.33
CA GLY A 10 13.04 24.08 10.69
C GLY A 10 12.30 22.74 10.76
N LEU A 11 11.23 22.65 11.52
CA LEU A 11 10.35 21.48 11.61
C LEU A 11 9.34 21.45 10.46
N PRO A 12 8.84 20.26 10.07
CA PRO A 12 7.81 20.16 9.06
C PRO A 12 6.48 20.79 9.52
N GLU A 13 5.90 21.63 8.66
CA GLU A 13 4.55 22.16 8.82
C GLU A 13 3.63 21.57 7.77
N ILE A 14 2.39 21.25 8.17
CA ILE A 14 1.39 20.65 7.27
C ILE A 14 0.92 21.71 6.25
N VAL A 15 0.89 21.28 4.97
CA VAL A 15 0.23 22.00 3.88
C VAL A 15 -1.15 21.35 3.68
N PRO A 16 -2.26 22.05 4.04
CA PRO A 16 -3.59 21.42 4.09
C PRO A 16 -4.02 20.76 2.78
N GLU A 17 -3.81 21.43 1.66
CA GLU A 17 -4.22 20.94 0.33
C GLU A 17 -3.48 19.64 -0.06
N GLU A 18 -2.18 19.58 0.18
CA GLU A 18 -1.38 18.39 -0.08
C GLU A 18 -1.66 17.27 0.94
N ALA A 19 -1.96 17.64 2.19
CA ALA A 19 -2.31 16.68 3.23
C ALA A 19 -3.60 15.92 2.89
N GLU A 20 -4.57 16.57 2.25
CA GLU A 20 -5.79 15.89 1.77
C GLU A 20 -5.48 14.82 0.73
N ILE A 21 -4.49 15.04 -0.15
CA ILE A 21 -4.05 14.03 -1.12
C ILE A 21 -3.45 12.82 -0.37
N VAL A 22 -2.62 13.07 0.65
CA VAL A 22 -2.05 11.99 1.47
C VAL A 22 -3.15 11.21 2.18
N ARG A 23 -4.12 11.89 2.80
CA ARG A 23 -5.27 11.24 3.47
C ARG A 23 -6.10 10.42 2.49
N LEU A 24 -6.31 10.90 1.27
CA LEU A 24 -7.00 10.17 0.21
C LEU A 24 -6.28 8.88 -0.14
N ILE A 25 -4.95 8.91 -0.32
CA ILE A 25 -4.12 7.74 -0.64
C ILE A 25 -4.24 6.69 0.48
N TYR A 26 -4.15 7.10 1.75
CA TYR A 26 -4.30 6.20 2.89
C TYR A 26 -5.71 5.60 2.98
N ARG A 27 -6.76 6.40 2.78
CA ARG A 27 -8.15 5.94 2.77
C ARG A 27 -8.37 4.86 1.71
N MET A 28 -7.94 5.12 0.47
CA MET A 28 -8.06 4.16 -0.62
C MET A 28 -7.28 2.86 -0.33
N SER A 29 -6.11 2.96 0.30
CA SER A 29 -5.35 1.79 0.73
C SER A 29 -6.09 0.97 1.79
N MET A 30 -6.73 1.62 2.77
CA MET A 30 -7.57 0.95 3.77
C MET A 30 -8.83 0.32 3.18
N GLU A 31 -9.40 0.92 2.12
CA GLU A 31 -10.50 0.34 1.32
C GLU A 31 -10.05 -0.88 0.49
N GLY A 32 -8.78 -1.26 0.56
CA GLY A 32 -8.26 -2.43 -0.12
C GLY A 32 -7.79 -2.19 -1.56
N LYS A 33 -7.77 -0.94 -2.05
CA LYS A 33 -7.29 -0.62 -3.40
C LYS A 33 -5.80 -0.93 -3.54
N SER A 34 -5.40 -1.37 -4.73
CA SER A 34 -3.99 -1.60 -5.04
C SER A 34 -3.26 -0.27 -5.29
N GLN A 35 -1.96 -0.25 -5.08
CA GLN A 35 -1.12 0.94 -5.35
C GLN A 35 -1.22 1.39 -6.82
N SER A 36 -1.31 0.45 -7.76
CA SER A 36 -1.52 0.74 -9.19
C SER A 36 -2.88 1.38 -9.47
N TYR A 37 -3.93 0.94 -8.75
CA TYR A 37 -5.25 1.54 -8.84
C TYR A 37 -5.23 2.98 -8.29
N ILE A 38 -4.60 3.19 -7.14
CA ILE A 38 -4.47 4.52 -6.52
C ILE A 38 -3.73 5.48 -7.46
N ALA A 39 -2.60 5.05 -8.02
CA ALA A 39 -1.82 5.87 -8.96
C ALA A 39 -2.68 6.27 -10.19
N ARG A 40 -3.44 5.34 -10.76
CA ARG A 40 -4.34 5.60 -11.88
C ARG A 40 -5.44 6.58 -11.49
N TYR A 41 -6.10 6.36 -10.36
CA TYR A 41 -7.15 7.25 -9.86
C TYR A 41 -6.67 8.69 -9.69
N LEU A 42 -5.45 8.89 -9.15
CA LEU A 42 -4.86 10.22 -8.99
C LEU A 42 -4.60 10.89 -10.36
N MET A 43 -4.15 10.13 -11.35
CA MET A 43 -3.97 10.63 -12.73
C MET A 43 -5.29 10.98 -13.40
N ASP A 44 -6.30 10.12 -13.28
CA ASP A 44 -7.62 10.31 -13.89
C ASP A 44 -8.34 11.55 -13.33
N ASN A 45 -8.07 11.88 -12.05
CA ASN A 45 -8.59 13.09 -11.40
C ASN A 45 -7.67 14.32 -11.54
N ASN A 46 -6.64 14.26 -12.40
CA ASN A 46 -5.70 15.35 -12.63
C ASN A 46 -5.00 15.88 -11.37
N ILE A 47 -4.81 15.02 -10.34
CA ILE A 47 -4.09 15.38 -9.13
C ILE A 47 -2.58 15.34 -9.42
N PRO A 48 -1.84 16.46 -9.22
CA PRO A 48 -0.42 16.49 -9.53
C PRO A 48 0.38 15.61 -8.56
N SER A 49 1.42 14.97 -9.07
CA SER A 49 2.37 14.21 -8.24
C SER A 49 3.27 15.15 -7.41
N PRO A 50 3.99 14.64 -6.39
CA PRO A 50 4.89 15.46 -5.57
C PRO A 50 5.95 16.22 -6.35
N SER A 51 6.27 15.78 -7.56
CA SER A 51 7.19 16.46 -8.50
C SER A 51 6.48 17.44 -9.47
N GLY A 52 5.20 17.72 -9.29
CA GLY A 52 4.39 18.57 -10.16
C GLY A 52 4.02 17.94 -11.51
N LYS A 53 4.33 16.67 -11.73
CA LYS A 53 4.01 15.95 -12.97
C LYS A 53 2.59 15.40 -12.94
N LYS A 54 1.97 15.23 -14.12
CA LYS A 54 0.66 14.59 -14.26
C LYS A 54 0.68 13.08 -14.02
N THR A 55 1.86 12.46 -14.13
CA THR A 55 2.04 11.01 -13.98
C THR A 55 2.39 10.63 -12.54
N TRP A 56 1.66 9.65 -12.00
CA TRP A 56 1.95 9.01 -10.72
C TRP A 56 2.60 7.66 -10.93
N GLN A 57 3.76 7.45 -10.33
CA GLN A 57 4.42 6.14 -10.29
C GLN A 57 3.88 5.32 -9.12
N VAL A 58 3.77 4.01 -9.31
CA VAL A 58 3.37 3.09 -8.24
C VAL A 58 4.33 3.15 -7.06
N SER A 59 5.63 3.29 -7.34
CA SER A 59 6.67 3.46 -6.32
C SER A 59 6.50 4.75 -5.50
N THR A 60 5.97 5.83 -6.09
CA THR A 60 5.68 7.07 -5.35
C THR A 60 4.53 6.84 -4.36
N VAL A 61 3.48 6.14 -4.77
CA VAL A 61 2.37 5.77 -3.87
C VAL A 61 2.88 4.86 -2.75
N GLU A 62 3.72 3.87 -3.07
CA GLU A 62 4.34 2.98 -2.07
C GLU A 62 5.19 3.76 -1.08
N SER A 63 6.04 4.68 -1.56
CA SER A 63 6.86 5.54 -0.71
C SER A 63 6.02 6.40 0.24
N ILE A 64 4.89 6.93 -0.22
CA ILE A 64 3.96 7.69 0.64
C ILE A 64 3.34 6.78 1.71
N LEU A 65 2.89 5.59 1.34
CA LEU A 65 2.24 4.66 2.26
C LEU A 65 3.19 4.08 3.32
N THR A 66 4.50 4.01 3.04
CA THR A 66 5.50 3.41 3.94
C THR A 66 6.29 4.43 4.77
N ASN A 67 6.13 5.72 4.50
CA ASN A 67 6.89 6.76 5.17
C ASN A 67 6.32 7.08 6.55
N GLU A 68 7.09 6.82 7.61
CA GLU A 68 6.72 7.07 9.00
C GLU A 68 6.50 8.54 9.33
N LYS A 69 7.04 9.45 8.52
CA LYS A 69 6.86 10.90 8.72
C LYS A 69 5.40 11.33 8.65
N TYR A 70 4.56 10.56 7.95
CA TYR A 70 3.12 10.87 7.88
C TYR A 70 2.37 10.61 9.19
N LYS A 71 2.87 9.75 10.08
CA LYS A 71 2.33 9.58 11.43
C LYS A 71 2.98 10.50 12.48
N GLY A 72 3.87 11.41 12.04
CA GLY A 72 4.53 12.39 12.89
C GLY A 72 5.90 11.96 13.43
N ASP A 73 6.41 10.82 13.07
CA ASP A 73 7.70 10.31 13.51
C ASP A 73 8.82 10.71 12.53
N ALA A 74 10.04 10.63 13.01
CA ALA A 74 11.22 10.87 12.18
C ALA A 74 12.31 9.84 12.44
N ARG A 75 12.79 9.21 11.38
CA ARG A 75 14.01 8.41 11.41
C ARG A 75 15.18 9.29 10.95
N LEU A 76 16.16 9.44 11.81
CA LEU A 76 17.36 10.23 11.55
C LEU A 76 18.50 9.32 11.11
N GLN A 77 19.39 9.86 10.30
CA GLN A 77 20.56 9.14 9.76
C GLN A 77 20.20 7.92 8.89
N GLU A 78 19.12 8.02 8.10
CA GLU A 78 18.77 7.02 7.08
C GLU A 78 19.83 6.89 5.99
N SER A 79 20.59 7.94 5.77
CA SER A 79 21.74 7.96 4.85
C SER A 79 22.85 8.82 5.42
N PHE A 80 24.08 8.50 5.06
CA PHE A 80 25.26 9.25 5.47
C PHE A 80 26.24 9.43 4.31
N THR A 81 27.10 10.44 4.41
CA THR A 81 28.14 10.70 3.42
C THR A 81 29.32 9.78 3.68
N THR A 82 29.61 8.88 2.74
CA THR A 82 30.73 7.92 2.85
C THR A 82 32.08 8.54 2.54
N ASP A 83 32.09 9.56 1.69
CA ASP A 83 33.30 10.23 1.26
C ASP A 83 33.05 11.75 1.22
N TYR A 84 33.80 12.47 2.05
CA TYR A 84 33.70 13.91 2.19
C TYR A 84 34.09 14.66 0.90
N LEU A 85 35.02 14.15 0.13
CA LEU A 85 35.50 14.79 -1.10
C LEU A 85 34.50 14.64 -2.26
N THR A 86 33.99 13.43 -2.44
CA THR A 86 33.04 13.13 -3.54
C THR A 86 31.59 13.35 -3.15
N LYS A 87 31.30 13.62 -1.88
CA LYS A 87 29.95 13.78 -1.30
C LYS A 87 29.00 12.62 -1.64
N LYS A 88 29.54 11.43 -1.85
CA LYS A 88 28.73 10.23 -2.10
C LYS A 88 27.93 9.88 -0.85
N MET A 89 26.62 9.80 -1.01
CA MET A 89 25.71 9.35 0.02
C MET A 89 25.46 7.84 -0.11
N LYS A 90 25.41 7.15 1.02
CA LYS A 90 25.02 5.75 1.14
C LYS A 90 23.84 5.63 2.09
N VAL A 91 22.91 4.72 1.79
CA VAL A 91 21.87 4.32 2.74
C VAL A 91 22.55 3.65 3.96
N ASN A 92 22.13 4.04 5.14
CA ASN A 92 22.66 3.48 6.37
C ASN A 92 22.05 2.11 6.64
N GLU A 93 22.84 1.08 6.50
CA GLU A 93 22.47 -0.33 6.73
C GLU A 93 22.88 -0.81 8.15
N GLY A 94 23.26 0.12 9.02
CA GLY A 94 23.72 -0.15 10.39
C GLY A 94 25.16 0.29 10.67
N GLU A 95 25.84 0.93 9.71
CA GLU A 95 27.21 1.42 9.89
C GLU A 95 27.29 2.64 10.83
N VAL A 96 26.23 3.43 10.84
CA VAL A 96 26.12 4.62 11.71
C VAL A 96 24.86 4.48 12.56
N PRO A 97 24.87 4.87 13.86
CA PRO A 97 23.67 4.82 14.69
C PRO A 97 22.49 5.56 14.06
N GLN A 98 21.33 4.91 13.98
CA GLN A 98 20.07 5.52 13.56
C GLN A 98 19.25 5.88 14.79
N TYR A 99 18.60 7.02 14.74
CA TYR A 99 17.74 7.48 15.81
C TYR A 99 16.30 7.57 15.31
N TYR A 100 15.38 7.00 16.09
CA TYR A 100 13.96 7.09 15.83
C TYR A 100 13.34 8.05 16.85
N VAL A 101 12.67 9.10 16.37
CA VAL A 101 12.05 10.12 17.21
C VAL A 101 10.54 10.05 16.97
N GLU A 102 9.82 9.65 18.00
CA GLU A 102 8.36 9.65 17.99
C GLU A 102 7.80 11.05 18.17
N ASN A 103 6.68 11.35 17.50
CA ASN A 103 5.98 12.64 17.59
C ASN A 103 6.90 13.85 17.33
N SER A 104 7.80 13.73 16.38
CA SER A 104 8.75 14.76 15.98
C SER A 104 8.07 16.00 15.38
N HIS A 105 6.92 15.82 14.76
CA HIS A 105 6.17 16.88 14.07
C HIS A 105 4.67 16.54 13.99
N PRO A 106 3.80 17.51 13.63
CA PRO A 106 2.37 17.24 13.50
C PRO A 106 2.08 16.14 12.47
N ALA A 107 1.29 15.14 12.86
CA ALA A 107 0.92 14.00 12.01
C ALA A 107 -0.19 14.38 11.01
N ILE A 108 -0.09 13.91 9.77
CA ILE A 108 -1.18 13.97 8.78
C ILE A 108 -2.11 12.77 8.94
N ILE A 109 -1.55 11.61 9.27
CA ILE A 109 -2.24 10.33 9.41
C ILE A 109 -2.15 9.87 10.88
N ASP A 110 -3.26 9.41 11.41
CA ASP A 110 -3.28 8.79 12.74
C ASP A 110 -2.39 7.55 12.79
N ALA A 111 -1.69 7.36 13.92
CA ALA A 111 -0.74 6.26 14.10
C ALA A 111 -1.39 4.89 13.89
N LYS A 112 -2.63 4.69 14.39
CA LYS A 112 -3.37 3.43 14.20
C LYS A 112 -3.69 3.16 12.73
N ALA A 113 -4.10 4.21 11.98
CA ALA A 113 -4.37 4.10 10.54
C ALA A 113 -3.08 3.76 9.77
N TRP A 114 -1.95 4.36 10.15
CA TRP A 114 -0.65 4.05 9.57
C TRP A 114 -0.27 2.58 9.82
N ASP A 115 -0.38 2.11 11.06
CA ASP A 115 -0.05 0.73 11.45
C ASP A 115 -0.94 -0.30 10.72
N MET A 116 -2.24 -0.02 10.56
CA MET A 116 -3.16 -0.86 9.79
C MET A 116 -2.71 -1.00 8.33
N VAL A 117 -2.30 0.11 7.71
CA VAL A 117 -1.79 0.10 6.32
C VAL A 117 -0.49 -0.68 6.23
N GLN A 118 0.46 -0.53 7.19
CA GLN A 118 1.70 -1.33 7.22
C GLN A 118 1.41 -2.83 7.35
N GLY A 119 0.48 -3.21 8.23
CA GLY A 119 0.05 -4.60 8.38
C GLY A 119 -0.50 -5.19 7.08
N GLU A 120 -1.35 -4.44 6.38
CA GLU A 120 -1.90 -4.86 5.09
C GLU A 120 -0.84 -4.94 3.98
N LEU A 121 0.09 -3.98 3.90
CA LEU A 121 1.19 -4.02 2.93
C LEU A 121 2.10 -5.23 3.17
N ARG A 122 2.43 -5.53 4.43
CA ARG A 122 3.21 -6.71 4.82
C ARG A 122 2.50 -7.98 4.42
N ARG A 123 1.22 -8.12 4.76
CA ARG A 123 0.37 -9.26 4.41
C ARG A 123 0.34 -9.49 2.89
N ARG A 124 0.23 -8.42 2.09
CA ARG A 124 0.26 -8.51 0.62
C ARG A 124 1.62 -8.94 0.09
N LYS A 125 2.71 -8.50 0.71
CA LYS A 125 4.08 -8.88 0.34
C LYS A 125 4.38 -10.34 0.65
N GLU A 126 3.93 -10.82 1.80
CA GLU A 126 4.08 -12.22 2.24
C GLU A 126 3.18 -13.18 1.45
N SER A 127 2.02 -12.70 1.01
CA SER A 127 1.18 -13.45 0.08
C SER A 127 1.89 -13.54 -1.25
N SER A 128 2.47 -14.70 -1.57
CA SER A 128 3.21 -14.96 -2.81
C SER A 128 2.35 -14.90 -4.08
N ARG A 129 1.06 -14.57 -3.96
CA ARG A 129 0.09 -14.44 -5.05
C ARG A 129 -0.25 -12.98 -5.30
N ARG A 130 -0.02 -12.53 -6.53
CA ARG A 130 -0.49 -11.23 -7.01
C ARG A 130 -2.01 -11.22 -7.01
N THR A 131 -2.62 -10.59 -6.01
CA THR A 131 -4.06 -10.32 -5.99
C THR A 131 -4.33 -9.12 -6.90
N THR A 132 -4.77 -9.40 -8.12
CA THR A 132 -5.13 -8.36 -9.12
C THR A 132 -6.59 -7.92 -9.01
N SER A 133 -7.37 -8.60 -8.17
CA SER A 133 -8.80 -8.31 -7.99
C SER A 133 -9.01 -7.09 -7.11
N GLN A 134 -9.95 -6.24 -7.51
CA GLN A 134 -10.37 -5.05 -6.75
C GLN A 134 -11.37 -5.37 -5.62
N SER A 135 -11.77 -6.65 -5.48
CA SER A 135 -12.70 -7.05 -4.44
C SER A 135 -12.06 -6.97 -3.05
N PRO A 136 -12.78 -6.46 -2.03
CA PRO A 136 -12.31 -6.42 -0.65
C PRO A 136 -12.02 -7.80 -0.06
N PHE A 137 -12.57 -8.87 -0.63
CA PHE A 137 -12.34 -10.26 -0.23
C PHE A 137 -11.06 -10.87 -0.82
N SER A 138 -10.42 -10.20 -1.78
CA SER A 138 -9.21 -10.72 -2.43
C SER A 138 -8.09 -10.98 -1.44
N GLY A 139 -7.66 -12.24 -1.36
CA GLY A 139 -6.60 -12.69 -0.45
C GLY A 139 -6.98 -12.72 1.03
N ARG A 140 -8.27 -12.59 1.38
CA ARG A 140 -8.76 -12.62 2.76
C ARG A 140 -9.63 -13.83 3.07
N VAL A 141 -10.15 -14.52 2.07
CA VAL A 141 -10.98 -15.71 2.23
C VAL A 141 -10.14 -16.96 2.05
N PHE A 142 -10.15 -17.81 3.05
CA PHE A 142 -9.40 -19.09 3.08
C PHE A 142 -10.36 -20.27 3.17
N CYS A 143 -9.97 -21.39 2.59
CA CYS A 143 -10.72 -22.63 2.65
C CYS A 143 -10.61 -23.26 4.04
N GLY A 144 -11.75 -23.55 4.67
CA GLY A 144 -11.79 -24.23 5.96
C GLY A 144 -11.24 -25.67 5.92
N ASP A 145 -11.36 -26.34 4.77
CA ASP A 145 -10.95 -27.75 4.64
C ASP A 145 -9.46 -27.91 4.37
N CYS A 146 -8.85 -27.02 3.55
CA CYS A 146 -7.47 -27.19 3.09
C CYS A 146 -6.55 -25.98 3.35
N GLY A 147 -7.05 -24.91 3.99
CA GLY A 147 -6.29 -23.72 4.34
C GLY A 147 -5.87 -22.84 3.15
N GLU A 148 -6.20 -23.22 1.90
CA GLU A 148 -5.79 -22.49 0.72
C GLU A 148 -6.71 -21.29 0.46
N GLN A 149 -6.20 -20.27 -0.21
CA GLN A 149 -6.97 -19.07 -0.56
C GLN A 149 -8.10 -19.37 -1.56
N PHE A 150 -9.21 -18.68 -1.38
CA PHE A 150 -10.24 -18.52 -2.40
C PHE A 150 -9.85 -17.38 -3.35
N GLY A 151 -10.10 -17.56 -4.62
CA GLY A 151 -9.91 -16.56 -5.65
C GLY A 151 -11.14 -16.38 -6.51
N PRO A 152 -11.38 -15.16 -7.02
CA PRO A 152 -12.47 -14.90 -7.94
C PRO A 152 -12.21 -15.61 -9.26
N LYS A 153 -13.24 -16.25 -9.80
CA LYS A 153 -13.28 -16.82 -11.16
C LYS A 153 -14.51 -16.34 -11.87
N LEU A 154 -14.31 -16.02 -13.15
CA LEU A 154 -15.41 -15.68 -14.04
C LEU A 154 -15.99 -16.97 -14.58
N TRP A 155 -17.25 -17.28 -14.23
CA TRP A 155 -18.00 -18.40 -14.72
C TRP A 155 -18.90 -17.96 -15.88
N HIS A 156 -19.02 -18.83 -16.89
CA HIS A 156 -19.81 -18.56 -18.09
C HIS A 156 -19.40 -17.27 -18.82
N SER A 157 -18.08 -17.07 -19.04
CA SER A 157 -17.53 -15.83 -19.61
C SER A 157 -18.12 -15.44 -20.97
N ASN A 158 -18.62 -16.40 -21.74
CA ASN A 158 -19.06 -16.22 -23.13
C ASN A 158 -20.58 -16.19 -23.32
N ILE A 159 -21.37 -16.22 -22.24
CA ILE A 159 -22.84 -16.23 -22.29
C ILE A 159 -23.45 -15.20 -21.33
N GLN A 160 -24.75 -14.92 -21.51
CA GLN A 160 -25.48 -13.94 -20.71
C GLN A 160 -25.53 -14.24 -19.19
N TYR A 161 -25.27 -15.46 -18.76
CA TYR A 161 -25.20 -15.89 -17.35
C TYR A 161 -23.81 -15.71 -16.74
N ARG A 162 -23.01 -14.80 -17.28
CA ARG A 162 -21.69 -14.44 -16.76
C ARG A 162 -21.79 -13.97 -15.31
N ARG A 163 -21.07 -14.65 -14.40
CA ARG A 163 -20.99 -14.28 -12.99
C ARG A 163 -19.62 -14.54 -12.38
N VAL A 164 -19.26 -13.80 -11.34
CA VAL A 164 -18.07 -14.04 -10.56
C VAL A 164 -18.42 -15.04 -9.45
N ILE A 165 -17.62 -16.08 -9.33
CA ILE A 165 -17.67 -17.03 -8.23
C ILE A 165 -16.33 -17.03 -7.49
N TRP A 166 -16.37 -17.31 -6.20
CA TRP A 166 -15.17 -17.50 -5.40
C TRP A 166 -14.92 -18.99 -5.20
N GLN A 167 -13.72 -19.44 -5.54
CA GLN A 167 -13.38 -20.85 -5.55
C GLN A 167 -12.00 -21.08 -4.93
N CYS A 168 -11.88 -22.15 -4.13
CA CYS A 168 -10.59 -22.59 -3.58
C CYS A 168 -9.59 -22.88 -4.71
N HIS A 169 -8.37 -22.37 -4.59
CA HIS A 169 -7.33 -22.56 -5.61
C HIS A 169 -6.90 -24.03 -5.75
N HIS A 170 -6.96 -24.85 -4.69
CA HIS A 170 -6.67 -26.27 -4.77
C HIS A 170 -7.67 -27.07 -5.59
N LYS A 171 -8.84 -26.51 -5.89
CA LYS A 171 -9.80 -27.16 -6.80
C LYS A 171 -9.29 -27.28 -8.23
N VAL A 172 -8.28 -26.47 -8.61
CA VAL A 172 -7.78 -26.42 -9.99
C VAL A 172 -6.30 -26.83 -10.11
N LYS A 173 -5.49 -26.64 -9.07
CA LYS A 173 -4.02 -26.70 -9.19
C LYS A 173 -3.34 -27.89 -8.53
N ARG A 174 -4.05 -28.79 -7.84
CA ARG A 174 -3.46 -29.98 -7.19
C ARG A 174 -4.00 -31.28 -7.74
N GLU A 175 -3.19 -32.34 -7.58
CA GLU A 175 -3.58 -33.72 -7.87
C GLU A 175 -4.80 -34.15 -7.03
N VAL A 176 -4.80 -33.81 -5.74
CA VAL A 176 -5.97 -34.01 -4.88
C VAL A 176 -6.77 -32.70 -4.87
N LYS A 177 -7.92 -32.72 -5.52
CA LYS A 177 -8.81 -31.56 -5.66
C LYS A 177 -9.60 -31.34 -4.36
N CYS A 178 -9.63 -30.11 -3.89
CA CYS A 178 -10.50 -29.70 -2.78
C CYS A 178 -11.97 -29.77 -3.20
N THR A 179 -12.81 -30.35 -2.35
CA THR A 179 -14.25 -30.54 -2.62
C THR A 179 -15.13 -29.39 -2.15
N THR A 180 -14.56 -28.45 -1.39
CA THR A 180 -15.28 -27.28 -0.84
C THR A 180 -16.09 -26.58 -1.93
N PRO A 181 -17.38 -26.27 -1.73
CA PRO A 181 -18.21 -25.59 -2.71
C PRO A 181 -17.65 -24.18 -3.04
N HIS A 182 -18.04 -23.66 -4.17
CA HIS A 182 -17.77 -22.27 -4.52
C HIS A 182 -18.75 -21.34 -3.80
N LEU A 183 -18.33 -20.10 -3.57
CA LEU A 183 -19.15 -19.04 -3.00
C LEU A 183 -19.56 -18.07 -4.13
N THR A 184 -20.76 -17.53 -4.04
CA THR A 184 -21.24 -16.43 -4.91
C THR A 184 -21.25 -15.14 -4.13
N GLU A 185 -21.18 -13.99 -4.80
CA GLU A 185 -21.24 -12.67 -4.13
C GLU A 185 -22.66 -12.34 -3.64
N ASP A 186 -23.65 -13.10 -4.09
CA ASP A 186 -25.08 -12.93 -3.73
C ASP A 186 -25.51 -13.78 -2.52
N ALA A 187 -24.57 -14.41 -1.83
CA ALA A 187 -24.83 -15.34 -0.72
C ALA A 187 -24.53 -14.69 0.64
#